data_3962070095c9b793ce2a3e2c52af596a
#
_entry.id   3962070095c9b793ce2a3e2c52af596a
#
_cell.length_a   1.000
_cell.length_b   1.000
_cell.length_c   1.000
_cell.angle_alpha   90.00
_cell.angle_beta   90.00
_cell.angle_gamma   90.00
#
_symmetry.space_group_name_H-M   'P 1'
#
loop_
_entity.id
_entity.type
_entity.pdbx_description
1 polymer ?
#
loop_
_entity_poly.entity_id
_entity_poly.type
_entity_poly.pdbx_seq_one_letter_code
_entity_poly.pdbx_strand_id
1 'polypeptide(L)'
;MPLPCSGDNLAYILQNFVTTTPDVQGAAMVTPDGLPLASTLPALMDDERVSAMSAAMLSLGDRIGKELARGEIDRIYVEGDEWFSILTSCGEDAVFLVLAGKGAKQGVLMLEIKRAIAQLNQALL
;
A
#
# COMPACT_ATOMS: atom_id res chain seq x y z
N MET A 1 -17.61 -16.65 -14.11
CA MET A 1 -16.34 -16.37 -14.77
C MET A 1 -15.19 -16.67 -13.84
N PRO A 2 -14.25 -17.50 -14.25
CA PRO A 2 -13.12 -17.80 -13.38
C PRO A 2 -12.30 -16.53 -13.11
N LEU A 3 -11.82 -16.42 -11.88
CA LEU A 3 -10.98 -15.29 -11.51
C LEU A 3 -9.63 -15.40 -12.22
N PRO A 4 -9.01 -14.29 -12.59
CA PRO A 4 -7.67 -14.33 -13.12
C PRO A 4 -6.70 -14.85 -12.06
N CYS A 5 -5.47 -15.15 -12.45
CA CYS A 5 -4.46 -15.56 -11.50
C CYS A 5 -4.25 -14.44 -10.47
N SER A 6 -3.68 -14.79 -9.31
CA SER A 6 -3.57 -13.84 -8.19
C SER A 6 -2.92 -12.52 -8.57
N GLY A 7 -1.89 -12.54 -9.44
CA GLY A 7 -1.24 -11.31 -9.87
C GLY A 7 -2.16 -10.39 -10.64
N ASP A 8 -2.94 -10.95 -11.58
CA ASP A 8 -3.90 -10.15 -12.37
C ASP A 8 -5.03 -9.63 -11.48
N ASN A 9 -5.46 -10.44 -10.52
CA ASN A 9 -6.51 -10.05 -9.61
C ASN A 9 -6.05 -8.92 -8.69
N LEU A 10 -4.83 -8.98 -8.19
CA LEU A 10 -4.24 -7.90 -7.39
C LEU A 10 -4.16 -6.61 -8.20
N ALA A 11 -3.69 -6.69 -9.45
CA ALA A 11 -3.58 -5.53 -10.32
C ALA A 11 -4.95 -4.87 -10.55
N TYR A 12 -5.97 -5.70 -10.77
CA TYR A 12 -7.33 -5.20 -10.97
C TYR A 12 -7.85 -4.47 -9.72
N ILE A 13 -7.65 -5.06 -8.54
CA ILE A 13 -8.09 -4.45 -7.29
C ILE A 13 -7.41 -3.11 -7.07
N LEU A 14 -6.10 -3.05 -7.31
CA LEU A 14 -5.34 -1.80 -7.16
C LEU A 14 -5.81 -0.74 -8.14
N GLN A 15 -6.00 -1.10 -9.40
CA GLN A 15 -6.43 -0.16 -10.42
C GLN A 15 -7.83 0.39 -10.08
N ASN A 16 -8.73 -0.48 -9.66
CA ASN A 16 -10.06 -0.06 -9.25
C ASN A 16 -10.01 0.87 -8.03
N PHE A 17 -9.17 0.56 -7.05
CA PHE A 17 -9.00 1.40 -5.87
C PHE A 17 -8.52 2.80 -6.26
N VAL A 18 -7.51 2.88 -7.11
CA VAL A 18 -6.92 4.17 -7.54
C VAL A 18 -7.93 4.99 -8.34
N THR A 19 -8.68 4.35 -9.24
CA THR A 19 -9.61 5.08 -10.10
C THR A 19 -10.89 5.51 -9.39
N THR A 20 -11.31 4.81 -8.36
CA THR A 20 -12.58 5.09 -7.68
C THR A 20 -12.45 5.87 -6.38
N THR A 21 -11.23 6.00 -5.84
CA THR A 21 -11.03 6.70 -4.57
C THR A 21 -10.52 8.12 -4.83
N PRO A 22 -11.26 9.14 -4.40
CA PRO A 22 -10.86 10.53 -4.67
C PRO A 22 -9.47 10.85 -4.13
N ASP A 23 -8.71 11.59 -4.91
CA ASP A 23 -7.37 12.10 -4.57
C ASP A 23 -6.29 11.03 -4.36
N VAL A 24 -6.58 9.77 -4.65
CA VAL A 24 -5.56 8.73 -4.68
C VAL A 24 -4.83 8.81 -6.01
N GLN A 25 -3.52 8.92 -5.97
CA GLN A 25 -2.66 9.08 -7.14
C GLN A 25 -2.02 7.77 -7.58
N GLY A 26 -1.90 6.82 -6.68
CA GLY A 26 -1.32 5.53 -6.99
C GLY A 26 -1.37 4.59 -5.80
N ALA A 27 -1.13 3.33 -6.08
CA ALA A 27 -1.08 2.29 -5.05
C ALA A 27 -0.19 1.14 -5.51
N ALA A 28 0.35 0.41 -4.57
CA ALA A 28 1.20 -0.75 -4.87
C ALA A 28 1.09 -1.80 -3.78
N MET A 29 1.23 -3.05 -4.18
CA MET A 29 1.40 -4.18 -3.27
C MET A 29 2.82 -4.68 -3.41
N VAL A 30 3.49 -4.87 -2.29
CA VAL A 30 4.92 -5.14 -2.22
C VAL A 30 5.15 -6.28 -1.25
N THR A 31 6.13 -7.13 -1.53
CA THR A 31 6.55 -8.14 -0.56
C THR A 31 7.38 -7.49 0.55
N PRO A 32 7.49 -8.12 1.72
CA PRO A 32 8.37 -7.60 2.77
C PRO A 32 9.83 -7.50 2.34
N ASP A 33 10.24 -8.28 1.33
CA ASP A 33 11.60 -8.24 0.77
C ASP A 33 11.82 -7.08 -0.19
N GLY A 34 10.77 -6.36 -0.56
CA GLY A 34 10.89 -5.20 -1.44
C GLY A 34 10.64 -5.47 -2.91
N LEU A 35 9.95 -6.55 -3.25
CA LEU A 35 9.60 -6.87 -4.63
C LEU A 35 8.15 -6.48 -4.92
N PRO A 36 7.88 -5.88 -6.10
CA PRO A 36 6.50 -5.53 -6.44
C PRO A 36 5.68 -6.78 -6.75
N LEU A 37 4.49 -6.86 -6.15
CA LEU A 37 3.50 -7.88 -6.47
C LEU A 37 2.53 -7.36 -7.52
N ALA A 38 2.12 -6.12 -7.39
CA ALA A 38 1.27 -5.42 -8.34
C ALA A 38 1.37 -3.94 -8.05
N SER A 39 1.18 -3.11 -9.06
CA SER A 39 1.23 -1.67 -8.85
C SER A 39 0.37 -0.93 -9.86
N THR A 40 -0.14 0.22 -9.41
CA THR A 40 -0.79 1.22 -10.25
C THR A 40 -0.21 2.55 -9.79
N LEU A 41 0.99 2.86 -10.25
CA LEU A 41 1.73 4.06 -9.87
C LEU A 41 1.79 5.03 -11.05
N PRO A 42 2.00 6.33 -10.79
CA PRO A 42 2.23 7.28 -11.87
C PRO A 42 3.39 6.84 -12.76
N ALA A 43 3.28 7.16 -14.05
CA ALA A 43 4.17 6.62 -15.08
C ALA A 43 5.66 6.91 -14.88
N LEU A 44 5.99 8.01 -14.18
CA LEU A 44 7.37 8.40 -13.95
C LEU A 44 8.00 7.72 -12.72
N MET A 45 7.23 6.94 -11.97
CA MET A 45 7.73 6.25 -10.79
C MET A 45 8.26 4.89 -11.16
N ASP A 46 9.41 4.53 -10.59
CA ASP A 46 10.03 3.23 -10.77
C ASP A 46 9.46 2.26 -9.73
N ASP A 47 8.68 1.29 -10.19
CA ASP A 47 8.01 0.32 -9.31
C ASP A 47 9.00 -0.43 -8.42
N GLU A 48 10.14 -0.83 -8.96
CA GLU A 48 11.13 -1.59 -8.20
C GLU A 48 11.76 -0.74 -7.09
N ARG A 49 12.06 0.52 -7.40
CA ARG A 49 12.63 1.43 -6.42
C ARG A 49 11.63 1.77 -5.33
N VAL A 50 10.39 2.06 -5.71
CA VAL A 50 9.33 2.38 -4.75
C VAL A 50 9.08 1.18 -3.83
N SER A 51 9.08 -0.04 -4.40
CA SER A 51 8.88 -1.26 -3.63
C SER A 51 9.99 -1.48 -2.61
N ALA A 52 11.24 -1.29 -3.02
CA ALA A 52 12.39 -1.46 -2.12
C ALA A 52 12.36 -0.45 -0.97
N MET A 53 12.05 0.81 -1.29
CA MET A 53 11.96 1.85 -0.26
C MET A 53 10.81 1.60 0.71
N SER A 54 9.68 1.12 0.22
CA SER A 54 8.53 0.80 1.07
C SER A 54 8.84 -0.31 2.06
N ALA A 55 9.48 -1.37 1.58
CA ALA A 55 9.88 -2.48 2.45
C ALA A 55 10.92 -2.03 3.49
N ALA A 56 11.87 -1.19 3.10
CA ALA A 56 12.87 -0.66 4.01
C ALA A 56 12.23 0.19 5.12
N MET A 57 11.26 1.02 4.77
CA MET A 57 10.54 1.84 5.74
C MET A 57 9.76 1.00 6.73
N LEU A 58 9.07 -0.03 6.25
CA LEU A 58 8.31 -0.91 7.13
C LEU A 58 9.24 -1.64 8.09
N SER A 59 10.36 -2.15 7.59
CA SER A 59 11.37 -2.82 8.42
C SER A 59 11.92 -1.90 9.50
N LEU A 60 12.22 -0.65 9.13
CA LEU A 60 12.71 0.34 10.09
C LEU A 60 11.64 0.68 11.12
N GLY A 61 10.39 0.83 10.68
CA GLY A 61 9.27 1.09 11.59
C GLY A 61 9.08 -0.03 12.62
N ASP A 62 9.19 -1.29 12.18
CA ASP A 62 9.11 -2.45 13.06
C ASP A 62 10.21 -2.41 14.12
N ARG A 63 11.42 -2.04 13.73
CA ARG A 63 12.53 -1.90 14.67
C ARG A 63 12.28 -0.80 15.69
N ILE A 64 11.75 0.32 15.25
CA ILE A 64 11.37 1.42 16.15
C ILE A 64 10.34 0.94 17.17
N GLY A 65 9.32 0.22 16.71
CA GLY A 65 8.30 -0.33 17.60
C GLY A 65 8.88 -1.25 18.66
N LYS A 66 9.83 -2.09 18.28
CA LYS A 66 10.50 -3.01 19.21
C LYS A 66 11.39 -2.26 20.19
N GLU A 67 12.14 -1.28 19.72
CA GLU A 67 13.01 -0.48 20.59
C GLU A 67 12.20 0.30 21.63
N LEU A 68 11.03 0.77 21.27
CA LEU A 68 10.16 1.51 22.19
C LEU A 68 9.30 0.59 23.05
N ALA A 69 9.38 -0.72 22.83
CA ALA A 69 8.54 -1.72 23.51
C ALA A 69 7.05 -1.38 23.40
N ARG A 70 6.62 -0.90 22.24
CA ARG A 70 5.24 -0.49 21.97
C ARG A 70 4.47 -1.46 21.09
N GLY A 71 5.08 -2.63 20.82
CA GLY A 71 4.45 -3.65 19.99
C GLY A 71 4.67 -3.43 18.52
N GLU A 72 3.83 -4.05 17.71
CA GLU A 72 3.93 -3.99 16.26
C GLU A 72 3.38 -2.67 15.74
N ILE A 73 3.97 -2.18 14.66
CA ILE A 73 3.42 -1.00 14.01
C ILE A 73 2.27 -1.40 13.09
N ASP A 74 1.32 -0.50 12.94
CA ASP A 74 0.14 -0.70 12.12
C ASP A 74 0.30 -0.01 10.77
N ARG A 75 0.78 1.22 10.77
CA ARG A 75 0.98 1.97 9.53
C ARG A 75 2.00 3.06 9.69
N ILE A 76 2.52 3.50 8.54
CA ILE A 76 3.50 4.58 8.47
C ILE A 76 2.96 5.65 7.53
N TYR A 77 3.00 6.90 7.98
CA TYR A 77 2.66 8.05 7.16
C TYR A 77 3.93 8.78 6.76
N VAL A 78 3.99 9.18 5.48
CA VAL A 78 5.01 10.12 5.01
C VAL A 78 4.29 11.28 4.39
N GLU A 79 4.50 12.47 4.92
CA GLU A 79 3.77 13.67 4.47
C GLU A 79 4.74 14.65 3.84
N GLY A 80 4.44 15.08 2.61
CA GLY A 80 5.14 16.14 1.92
C GLY A 80 4.28 17.38 1.81
N ASP A 81 4.73 18.37 1.04
CA ASP A 81 4.01 19.63 0.88
C ASP A 81 2.68 19.46 0.15
N GLU A 82 2.69 18.66 -0.91
CA GLU A 82 1.53 18.50 -1.80
C GLU A 82 0.99 17.08 -1.83
N TRP A 83 1.51 16.17 -1.01
CA TRP A 83 1.18 14.75 -1.06
C TRP A 83 1.40 14.09 0.27
N PHE A 84 0.84 12.89 0.42
CA PHE A 84 1.25 11.99 1.49
C PHE A 84 1.14 10.54 1.02
N SER A 85 1.84 9.67 1.72
CA SER A 85 1.73 8.24 1.48
C SER A 85 1.43 7.51 2.77
N ILE A 86 0.77 6.36 2.62
CA ILE A 86 0.44 5.49 3.73
C ILE A 86 0.96 4.11 3.40
N LEU A 87 1.73 3.54 4.33
CA LEU A 87 2.18 2.16 4.27
C LEU A 87 1.47 1.39 5.36
N THR A 88 0.85 0.29 4.99
CA THR A 88 0.18 -0.57 5.96
C THR A 88 0.40 -2.03 5.59
N SER A 89 0.44 -2.90 6.59
CA SER A 89 0.55 -4.33 6.35
C SER A 89 -0.74 -4.86 5.72
N CYS A 90 -0.60 -5.80 4.80
CA CYS A 90 -1.73 -6.47 4.18
C CYS A 90 -1.49 -7.97 4.33
N GLY A 91 -1.91 -8.53 5.47
CA GLY A 91 -1.54 -9.88 5.85
C GLY A 91 -0.08 -9.93 6.29
N GLU A 92 0.47 -11.15 6.34
CA GLU A 92 1.86 -11.36 6.78
C GLU A 92 2.85 -11.22 5.63
N ASP A 93 2.38 -11.39 4.40
CA ASP A 93 3.25 -11.54 3.23
C ASP A 93 3.22 -10.35 2.30
N ALA A 94 2.55 -9.28 2.66
CA ALA A 94 2.43 -8.13 1.77
C ALA A 94 2.32 -6.82 2.52
N VAL A 95 2.72 -5.75 1.83
CA VAL A 95 2.64 -4.37 2.29
C VAL A 95 1.84 -3.59 1.25
N PHE A 96 0.89 -2.80 1.70
CA PHE A 96 0.07 -1.97 0.83
C PHE A 96 0.54 -0.51 0.96
N LEU A 97 0.94 0.06 -0.18
CA LEU A 97 1.35 1.46 -0.28
C LEU A 97 0.27 2.23 -1.01
N VAL A 98 -0.11 3.38 -0.47
CA VAL A 98 -1.05 4.30 -1.10
C VAL A 98 -0.42 5.68 -1.19
N LEU A 99 -0.49 6.28 -2.38
CA LEU A 99 -0.07 7.66 -2.62
C LEU A 99 -1.30 8.51 -2.81
N ALA A 100 -1.40 9.61 -2.08
CA ALA A 100 -2.56 10.49 -2.14
C ALA A 100 -2.13 11.95 -2.22
N GLY A 101 -2.98 12.75 -2.86
CA GLY A 101 -2.81 14.19 -2.88
C GLY A 101 -3.27 14.82 -1.57
N LYS A 102 -2.83 16.04 -1.33
CA LYS A 102 -3.11 16.73 -0.06
C LYS A 102 -4.59 17.02 0.17
N GLY A 103 -5.38 17.03 -0.90
CA GLY A 103 -6.84 17.20 -0.80
C GLY A 103 -7.60 15.99 -0.30
N ALA A 104 -6.95 14.84 -0.18
CA ALA A 104 -7.63 13.62 0.26
C ALA A 104 -8.10 13.75 1.70
N LYS A 105 -9.35 13.34 1.95
CA LYS A 105 -9.90 13.31 3.30
C LYS A 105 -9.46 12.03 3.97
N GLN A 106 -8.63 12.13 5.00
CA GLN A 106 -8.01 10.98 5.63
C GLN A 106 -9.02 9.96 6.17
N GLY A 107 -10.11 10.41 6.77
CA GLY A 107 -11.13 9.50 7.28
C GLY A 107 -11.77 8.64 6.20
N VAL A 108 -12.12 9.26 5.08
CA VAL A 108 -12.69 8.55 3.93
C VAL A 108 -11.65 7.64 3.32
N LEU A 109 -10.43 8.13 3.16
CA LEU A 109 -9.34 7.36 2.58
C LEU A 109 -9.03 6.12 3.42
N MET A 110 -9.00 6.25 4.75
CA MET A 110 -8.74 5.10 5.62
C MET A 110 -9.81 4.04 5.50
N LEU A 111 -11.06 4.45 5.34
CA LEU A 111 -12.16 3.51 5.14
C LEU A 111 -11.98 2.73 3.82
N GLU A 112 -11.64 3.44 2.75
CA GLU A 112 -11.40 2.83 1.45
C GLU A 112 -10.17 1.92 1.45
N ILE A 113 -9.13 2.30 2.20
CA ILE A 113 -7.94 1.46 2.38
C ILE A 113 -8.32 0.14 3.07
N LYS A 114 -9.13 0.21 4.12
CA LYS A 114 -9.57 -1.01 4.82
C LYS A 114 -10.36 -1.94 3.90
N ARG A 115 -11.22 -1.39 3.06
CA ARG A 115 -11.97 -2.18 2.09
C ARG A 115 -11.05 -2.82 1.07
N ALA A 116 -10.07 -2.07 0.57
CA ALA A 116 -9.11 -2.59 -0.39
C ALA A 116 -8.26 -3.71 0.23
N ILE A 117 -7.82 -3.54 1.48
CA ILE A 117 -7.05 -4.56 2.18
C ILE A 117 -7.83 -5.86 2.31
N ALA A 118 -9.11 -5.79 2.62
CA ALA A 118 -9.95 -6.99 2.71
C ALA A 118 -9.99 -7.73 1.38
N GLN A 119 -10.15 -7.02 0.27
CA GLN A 119 -10.15 -7.60 -1.07
C GLN A 119 -8.78 -8.18 -1.43
N LEU A 120 -7.71 -7.44 -1.12
CA LEU A 120 -6.34 -7.86 -1.42
C LEU A 120 -5.95 -9.11 -0.62
N ASN A 121 -6.34 -9.19 0.64
CA ASN A 121 -6.08 -10.36 1.47
C ASN A 121 -6.76 -11.60 0.90
N GLN A 122 -7.98 -11.47 0.40
CA GLN A 122 -8.65 -12.59 -0.25
C GLN A 122 -7.94 -13.01 -1.52
N ALA A 123 -7.43 -12.06 -2.28
CA ALA A 123 -6.73 -12.36 -3.53
C ALA A 123 -5.38 -13.03 -3.29
N LEU A 124 -4.80 -12.87 -2.10
CA LEU A 124 -3.52 -13.49 -1.74
C LEU A 124 -3.67 -14.92 -1.21
N LEU A 125 -4.88 -15.33 -0.87
CA LEU A 125 -5.13 -16.72 -0.40
C LEU A 125 -5.01 -17.76 -1.56
#